data_11c6f4c7386fac88a4050c13a3e1ac93
#
_entry.id   11c6f4c7386fac88a4050c13a3e1ac93
#
_cell.length_a   1.000
_cell.length_b   1.000
_cell.length_c   1.000
_cell.angle_alpha   90.00
_cell.angle_beta   90.00
_cell.angle_gamma   90.00
#
_symmetry.space_group_name_H-M   'P 1'
#
loop_
_entity.id
_entity.type
_entity.pdbx_description
1 polymer ?
#
loop_
_entity_poly.entity_id
_entity_poly.type
_entity_poly.pdbx_seq_one_letter_code
_entity_poly.pdbx_strand_id
1 'polypeptide(L)'
;MQTVADRPEAPNAIRNDLGAIFISLELSRSTWLITSLSPDGGEKMSKHSVPAGDIYALLARFSEFKQRAFARTGKSFPIIVIQEAGLDGFWIHRVLQNEGIESHVVDPASIATSRRRRRAKTDRIDGEALLRTLLAYKRGEPRVCAMVKAPTPEEEDRRRLCRERKILIAERVKHVNRIKGLLFCQGVSGYKPLRRDRRQRLDELRTGDGRLLPKHLKAQIGRELARLELLLEQIKAVEAERDALFAAAKAAAPAPGPLAMLLNIKGIGPEFAAILWSEGLFRHFDNRRQVASYAGLAPTPWQSGSVDREQGVSKAGNPRLRTTLIQLAWLWLRNQPQSALALWFKDRVSRNGGRLKKTTIVAGAQAAGGAVEICDCRRRHRRRHCEERLKGDRKSNLPGLDQSRRIRVDEPNQSVAWKAVIKNGLVLLSLARRRRDIGAAASRGDRM
;
A
#
# COMPACT_ATOMS: atom_id res chain seq x y z
N MET A 1 50.71 44.91 -0.51
CA MET A 1 49.63 44.40 0.39
C MET A 1 48.76 43.50 -0.42
N GLN A 2 48.97 42.19 -0.31
CA GLN A 2 48.18 41.18 -1.01
C GLN A 2 46.98 40.83 -0.11
N THR A 3 45.78 40.99 -0.68
CA THR A 3 44.51 40.59 -0.08
C THR A 3 44.45 39.08 0.05
N VAL A 4 44.25 38.61 1.28
CA VAL A 4 44.00 37.22 1.62
C VAL A 4 42.69 36.82 0.92
N ALA A 5 42.78 35.91 -0.08
CA ALA A 5 41.64 35.35 -0.76
C ALA A 5 40.79 34.54 0.25
N ASP A 6 39.49 34.88 0.32
CA ASP A 6 38.49 34.13 1.04
C ASP A 6 38.54 32.64 0.63
N ARG A 7 39.07 31.81 1.52
CA ARG A 7 38.93 30.36 1.42
C ARG A 7 37.51 30.06 1.81
N PRO A 8 36.69 29.43 0.95
CA PRO A 8 35.34 29.00 1.37
C PRO A 8 35.51 28.11 2.58
N GLU A 9 34.86 28.47 3.69
CA GLU A 9 34.77 27.61 4.87
C GLU A 9 34.32 26.21 4.43
N ALA A 10 35.06 25.20 4.90
CA ALA A 10 34.65 23.79 4.67
C ALA A 10 33.22 23.63 5.18
N PRO A 11 32.31 23.00 4.39
CA PRO A 11 30.94 22.80 4.81
C PRO A 11 30.95 22.17 6.18
N ASN A 12 30.28 22.82 7.16
CA ASN A 12 30.13 22.34 8.51
C ASN A 12 29.96 20.83 8.52
N ALA A 13 30.92 20.13 9.15
CA ALA A 13 30.89 18.68 9.28
C ALA A 13 29.50 18.27 9.78
N ILE A 14 28.92 17.28 9.13
CA ILE A 14 27.64 16.68 9.57
C ILE A 14 27.78 16.44 11.06
N ARG A 15 26.96 17.10 11.87
CA ARG A 15 27.01 16.93 13.31
C ARG A 15 26.83 15.46 13.64
N ASN A 16 27.92 14.79 14.02
CA ASN A 16 27.93 13.39 14.47
C ASN A 16 27.43 13.26 15.93
N ASP A 17 26.86 14.32 16.48
CA ASP A 17 26.35 14.43 17.84
C ASP A 17 24.97 13.78 18.05
N LEU A 18 24.44 13.04 17.06
CA LEU A 18 23.22 12.25 17.23
C LEU A 18 23.37 11.08 18.23
N GLY A 19 24.56 10.86 18.77
CA GLY A 19 24.79 9.97 19.89
C GLY A 19 24.45 8.50 19.65
N ALA A 20 24.56 8.00 18.41
CA ALA A 20 24.22 6.62 18.06
C ALA A 20 25.15 6.07 16.97
N ILE A 21 25.20 4.74 16.86
CA ILE A 21 25.76 4.02 15.71
C ILE A 21 24.64 3.79 14.71
N PHE A 22 24.78 4.36 13.51
CA PHE A 22 23.80 4.25 12.44
C PHE A 22 24.16 3.12 11.49
N ILE A 23 23.19 2.28 11.15
CA ILE A 23 23.39 1.09 10.31
C ILE A 23 22.30 1.02 9.26
N SER A 24 22.69 0.74 8.01
CA SER A 24 21.76 0.27 6.98
C SER A 24 22.00 -1.19 6.66
N LEU A 25 20.91 -1.92 6.41
CA LEU A 25 20.92 -3.32 5.98
C LEU A 25 20.36 -3.42 4.57
N GLU A 26 21.20 -3.91 3.65
CA GLU A 26 20.80 -4.36 2.32
C GLU A 26 20.67 -5.87 2.35
N LEU A 27 19.43 -6.34 2.17
CA LEU A 27 19.06 -7.75 2.32
C LEU A 27 19.03 -8.45 0.96
N SER A 28 19.86 -9.46 0.79
CA SER A 28 19.83 -10.34 -0.38
C SER A 28 19.58 -11.79 0.07
N ARG A 29 19.38 -12.68 -0.88
CA ARG A 29 19.14 -14.11 -0.58
C ARG A 29 20.37 -14.85 -0.09
N SER A 30 21.56 -14.38 -0.43
CA SER A 30 22.83 -15.05 -0.09
C SER A 30 23.61 -14.32 0.98
N THR A 31 23.55 -12.99 1.01
CA THR A 31 24.42 -12.16 1.84
C THR A 31 23.70 -10.90 2.26
N TRP A 32 23.85 -10.48 3.50
CA TRP A 32 23.39 -9.19 3.97
C TRP A 32 24.55 -8.23 4.07
N LEU A 33 24.45 -7.08 3.40
CA LEU A 33 25.43 -6.02 3.48
C LEU A 33 25.06 -5.04 4.59
N ILE A 34 25.99 -4.81 5.50
CA ILE A 34 25.89 -3.89 6.63
C ILE A 34 26.72 -2.67 6.30
N THR A 35 26.11 -1.51 6.15
CA THR A 35 26.84 -0.24 6.07
C THR A 35 26.64 0.50 7.39
N SER A 36 27.74 0.90 8.04
CA SER A 36 27.67 1.54 9.35
C SER A 36 28.43 2.86 9.40
N LEU A 37 27.93 3.79 10.22
CA LEU A 37 28.58 5.04 10.60
C LEU A 37 28.61 5.11 12.12
N SER A 38 29.80 5.19 12.69
CA SER A 38 30.00 5.28 14.13
C SER A 38 30.43 6.68 14.54
N PRO A 39 30.05 7.16 15.74
CA PRO A 39 30.58 8.39 16.33
C PRO A 39 32.12 8.36 16.34
N ASP A 40 32.74 9.54 16.17
CA ASP A 40 34.20 9.75 16.10
C ASP A 40 34.96 8.95 15.03
N GLY A 41 34.26 8.24 14.15
CA GLY A 41 34.86 7.59 13.00
C GLY A 41 35.03 8.51 11.78
N GLY A 42 34.75 9.81 11.93
CA GLY A 42 34.65 10.75 10.84
C GLY A 42 33.45 10.43 9.92
N GLU A 43 33.47 10.96 8.69
CA GLU A 43 32.39 10.73 7.70
C GLU A 43 32.51 9.37 6.97
N LYS A 44 33.51 8.55 7.31
CA LYS A 44 33.79 7.30 6.59
C LYS A 44 32.83 6.19 7.02
N MET A 45 32.00 5.76 6.09
CA MET A 45 31.11 4.61 6.26
C MET A 45 31.88 3.30 6.12
N SER A 46 31.75 2.40 7.09
CA SER A 46 32.32 1.05 7.04
C SER A 46 31.33 0.08 6.42
N LYS A 47 31.82 -0.95 5.73
CA LYS A 47 31.02 -1.97 5.05
C LYS A 47 31.46 -3.36 5.49
N HIS A 48 30.48 -4.17 5.86
CA HIS A 48 30.68 -5.56 6.27
C HIS A 48 29.57 -6.42 5.66
N SER A 49 29.83 -7.71 5.53
CA SER A 49 28.83 -8.65 5.06
C SER A 49 28.71 -9.81 6.04
N VAL A 50 27.49 -10.35 6.14
CA VAL A 50 27.19 -11.58 6.89
C VAL A 50 26.36 -12.49 5.99
N PRO A 51 26.39 -13.82 6.20
CA PRO A 51 25.50 -14.73 5.47
C PRO A 51 24.04 -14.38 5.67
N ALA A 52 23.23 -14.50 4.63
CA ALA A 52 21.79 -14.25 4.75
C ALA A 52 21.14 -15.26 5.71
N GLY A 53 20.29 -14.77 6.61
CA GLY A 53 19.62 -15.60 7.62
C GLY A 53 20.40 -15.78 8.92
N ASP A 54 21.68 -15.43 8.95
CA ASP A 54 22.53 -15.56 10.15
C ASP A 54 22.36 -14.33 11.08
N ILE A 55 21.35 -14.40 11.94
CA ILE A 55 21.06 -13.36 12.94
C ILE A 55 22.17 -13.28 13.99
N TYR A 56 22.77 -14.42 14.35
CA TYR A 56 23.84 -14.42 15.37
C TYR A 56 25.08 -13.68 14.85
N ALA A 57 25.49 -13.92 13.60
CA ALA A 57 26.58 -13.18 12.98
C ALA A 57 26.26 -11.68 12.85
N LEU A 58 25.00 -11.32 12.56
CA LEU A 58 24.55 -9.93 12.50
C LEU A 58 24.68 -9.24 13.86
N LEU A 59 24.14 -9.86 14.92
CA LEU A 59 24.19 -9.30 16.28
C LEU A 59 25.61 -9.27 16.86
N ALA A 60 26.44 -10.30 16.56
CA ALA A 60 27.85 -10.27 16.93
C ALA A 60 28.57 -9.10 16.27
N ARG A 61 28.31 -8.82 14.97
CA ARG A 61 28.86 -7.64 14.28
C ARG A 61 28.42 -6.33 14.93
N PHE A 62 27.17 -6.25 15.38
CA PHE A 62 26.67 -5.07 16.09
C PHE A 62 27.38 -4.86 17.43
N SER A 63 27.64 -5.95 18.13
CA SER A 63 28.40 -5.91 19.40
C SER A 63 29.84 -5.44 19.17
N GLU A 64 30.51 -5.88 18.11
CA GLU A 64 31.82 -5.37 17.73
C GLU A 64 31.81 -3.87 17.43
N PHE A 65 30.78 -3.34 16.78
CA PHE A 65 30.66 -1.91 16.52
C PHE A 65 30.54 -1.11 17.83
N LYS A 66 29.75 -1.61 18.79
CA LYS A 66 29.64 -1.00 20.13
C LYS A 66 30.99 -1.00 20.85
N GLN A 67 31.69 -2.15 20.85
CA GLN A 67 33.00 -2.29 21.50
C GLN A 67 34.05 -1.33 20.89
N ARG A 68 34.12 -1.25 19.56
CA ARG A 68 35.04 -0.34 18.87
C ARG A 68 34.72 1.13 19.10
N ALA A 69 33.44 1.50 19.18
CA ALA A 69 33.03 2.85 19.51
C ALA A 69 33.40 3.18 20.97
N PHE A 70 33.14 2.26 21.88
CA PHE A 70 33.51 2.42 23.30
C PHE A 70 35.04 2.55 23.48
N ALA A 71 35.84 1.70 22.85
CA ALA A 71 37.31 1.76 22.91
C ALA A 71 37.89 3.09 22.42
N ARG A 72 37.22 3.75 21.47
CA ARG A 72 37.68 5.05 20.91
C ARG A 72 37.20 6.23 21.71
N THR A 73 36.03 6.18 22.30
CA THR A 73 35.32 7.34 22.86
C THR A 73 35.12 7.29 24.38
N GLY A 74 35.29 6.09 24.97
CA GLY A 74 34.91 5.83 26.36
C GLY A 74 33.39 5.84 26.62
N LYS A 75 32.56 5.97 25.58
CA LYS A 75 31.09 6.07 25.69
C LYS A 75 30.37 4.91 25.02
N SER A 76 29.26 4.50 25.62
CA SER A 76 28.37 3.52 25.01
C SER A 76 27.32 4.21 24.13
N PHE A 77 27.11 3.70 22.93
CA PHE A 77 26.17 4.25 21.97
C PHE A 77 25.08 3.23 21.60
N PRO A 78 23.80 3.65 21.51
CA PRO A 78 22.75 2.82 20.96
C PRO A 78 22.97 2.59 19.46
N ILE A 79 22.40 1.49 18.96
CA ILE A 79 22.38 1.20 17.52
C ILE A 79 21.00 1.57 16.96
N ILE A 80 21.00 2.24 15.81
CA ILE A 80 19.81 2.58 15.04
C ILE A 80 19.97 1.99 13.64
N VAL A 81 19.00 1.16 13.23
CA VAL A 81 19.05 0.39 11.99
C VAL A 81 17.96 0.85 11.04
N ILE A 82 18.27 0.86 9.75
CA ILE A 82 17.30 1.01 8.66
C ILE A 82 17.43 -0.12 7.65
N GLN A 83 16.30 -0.63 7.17
CA GLN A 83 16.20 -1.58 6.05
C GLN A 83 15.09 -1.17 5.09
N GLU A 84 15.17 -1.60 3.85
CA GLU A 84 14.09 -1.41 2.89
C GLU A 84 12.94 -2.39 3.12
N ALA A 85 11.72 -1.95 2.85
CA ALA A 85 10.57 -2.84 2.77
C ALA A 85 10.67 -3.70 1.51
N GLY A 86 10.92 -4.98 1.67
CA GLY A 86 11.19 -5.91 0.58
C GLY A 86 10.46 -7.25 0.71
N LEU A 87 10.95 -8.23 -0.03
CA LEU A 87 10.44 -9.61 -0.03
C LEU A 87 10.76 -10.36 1.28
N ASP A 88 11.77 -9.88 2.01
CA ASP A 88 12.23 -10.46 3.28
C ASP A 88 11.22 -10.25 4.43
N GLY A 89 10.22 -9.39 4.22
CA GLY A 89 9.19 -9.14 5.22
C GLY A 89 9.70 -8.29 6.39
N PHE A 90 9.15 -8.53 7.59
CA PHE A 90 9.43 -7.72 8.79
C PHE A 90 10.09 -8.52 9.93
N TRP A 91 10.48 -9.75 9.70
CA TRP A 91 10.99 -10.61 10.78
C TRP A 91 12.31 -10.10 11.36
N ILE A 92 13.24 -9.61 10.52
CA ILE A 92 14.52 -9.02 10.97
C ILE A 92 14.24 -7.78 11.83
N HIS A 93 13.36 -6.91 11.37
CA HIS A 93 12.94 -5.72 12.11
C HIS A 93 12.40 -6.09 13.50
N ARG A 94 11.58 -7.15 13.62
CA ARG A 94 11.05 -7.62 14.90
C ARG A 94 12.14 -8.19 15.80
N VAL A 95 13.08 -8.97 15.24
CA VAL A 95 14.23 -9.48 16.00
C VAL A 95 15.04 -8.33 16.57
N LEU A 96 15.38 -7.32 15.75
CA LEU A 96 16.13 -6.17 16.22
C LEU A 96 15.41 -5.39 17.32
N GLN A 97 14.09 -5.24 17.20
CA GLN A 97 13.29 -4.61 18.25
C GLN A 97 13.28 -5.40 19.56
N ASN A 98 13.20 -6.73 19.48
CA ASN A 98 13.27 -7.62 20.65
C ASN A 98 14.63 -7.55 21.35
N GLU A 99 15.71 -7.31 20.61
CA GLU A 99 17.07 -7.07 21.13
C GLU A 99 17.27 -5.61 21.63
N GLY A 100 16.21 -4.82 21.73
CA GLY A 100 16.27 -3.43 22.17
C GLY A 100 16.96 -2.48 21.19
N ILE A 101 17.10 -2.88 19.92
CA ILE A 101 17.70 -2.09 18.86
C ILE A 101 16.61 -1.27 18.15
N GLU A 102 16.79 0.02 18.04
CA GLU A 102 15.88 0.88 17.28
C GLU A 102 15.97 0.53 15.78
N SER A 103 14.91 0.00 15.21
CA SER A 103 14.86 -0.45 13.82
C SER A 103 13.78 0.26 13.04
N HIS A 104 14.11 0.71 11.84
CA HIS A 104 13.23 1.38 10.90
C HIS A 104 13.13 0.59 9.59
N VAL A 105 11.94 0.57 9.02
CA VAL A 105 11.69 0.03 7.68
C VAL A 105 11.22 1.17 6.78
N VAL A 106 11.87 1.37 5.66
CA VAL A 106 11.56 2.46 4.72
C VAL A 106 10.93 1.94 3.43
N ASP A 107 10.01 2.73 2.86
CA ASP A 107 9.52 2.48 1.50
C ASP A 107 10.60 2.88 0.50
N PRO A 108 11.21 1.95 -0.26
CA PRO A 108 12.27 2.24 -1.21
C PRO A 108 11.83 3.23 -2.30
N ALA A 109 10.54 3.24 -2.66
CA ALA A 109 10.01 4.18 -3.64
C ALA A 109 9.95 5.63 -3.14
N SER A 110 10.07 5.85 -1.83
CA SER A 110 10.05 7.19 -1.21
C SER A 110 11.43 7.84 -1.10
N ILE A 111 12.51 7.07 -1.27
CA ILE A 111 13.87 7.55 -1.16
C ILE A 111 14.25 8.34 -2.42
N ALA A 112 14.78 9.54 -2.23
CA ALA A 112 15.22 10.38 -3.35
C ALA A 112 16.49 9.80 -4.00
N THR A 113 16.38 9.36 -5.25
CA THR A 113 17.51 8.86 -6.02
C THR A 113 18.16 9.96 -6.86
N SER A 114 19.50 10.06 -6.82
CA SER A 114 20.25 10.99 -7.65
C SER A 114 20.06 10.66 -9.14
N ARG A 115 19.66 11.67 -9.95
CA ARG A 115 19.50 11.53 -11.40
C ARG A 115 20.78 11.09 -12.12
N ARG A 116 21.95 11.50 -11.62
CA ARG A 116 23.27 11.15 -12.20
C ARG A 116 23.65 9.68 -11.95
N ARG A 117 23.14 9.06 -10.89
CA ARG A 117 23.45 7.67 -10.49
C ARG A 117 22.46 6.63 -10.99
N ARG A 118 21.43 7.00 -11.74
CA ARG A 118 20.37 6.08 -12.19
C ARG A 118 20.85 4.87 -13.01
N ARG A 119 22.06 4.92 -13.58
CA ARG A 119 22.62 3.82 -14.40
C ARG A 119 23.52 2.87 -13.63
N ALA A 120 24.04 3.26 -12.47
CA ALA A 120 24.88 2.40 -11.63
C ALA A 120 24.07 1.95 -10.41
N LYS A 121 23.68 0.68 -10.37
CA LYS A 121 23.06 0.04 -9.23
C LYS A 121 24.00 -1.00 -8.67
N THR A 122 24.44 -0.82 -7.43
CA THR A 122 25.19 -1.81 -6.65
C THR A 122 24.69 -1.72 -5.21
N ASP A 123 24.60 -2.86 -4.52
CA ASP A 123 24.18 -2.93 -3.12
C ASP A 123 25.02 -2.00 -2.23
N ARG A 124 26.26 -1.77 -2.63
CA ARG A 124 27.17 -0.86 -1.95
C ARG A 124 26.73 0.63 -2.00
N ILE A 125 26.20 1.06 -3.14
CA ILE A 125 25.69 2.43 -3.35
C ILE A 125 24.34 2.59 -2.65
N ASP A 126 23.52 1.54 -2.70
CA ASP A 126 22.19 1.52 -2.11
C ASP A 126 22.30 1.57 -0.58
N GLY A 127 23.21 0.80 0.04
CA GLY A 127 23.47 0.85 1.48
C GLY A 127 23.92 2.23 2.00
N GLU A 128 24.79 2.94 1.27
CA GLU A 128 25.17 4.30 1.63
C GLU A 128 24.02 5.29 1.51
N ALA A 129 23.20 5.17 0.45
CA ALA A 129 22.07 6.04 0.24
C ALA A 129 21.00 5.82 1.34
N LEU A 130 20.79 4.56 1.71
CA LEU A 130 19.87 4.17 2.77
C LEU A 130 20.33 4.72 4.14
N LEU A 131 21.63 4.64 4.44
CA LEU A 131 22.19 5.19 5.68
C LEU A 131 22.07 6.71 5.75
N ARG A 132 22.32 7.42 4.64
CA ARG A 132 22.13 8.88 4.57
C ARG A 132 20.66 9.26 4.76
N THR A 133 19.75 8.46 4.25
CA THR A 133 18.30 8.64 4.43
C THR A 133 17.93 8.51 5.91
N LEU A 134 18.50 7.54 6.63
CA LEU A 134 18.31 7.38 8.06
C LEU A 134 18.81 8.60 8.85
N LEU A 135 20.00 9.07 8.54
CA LEU A 135 20.59 10.25 9.18
C LEU A 135 19.73 11.50 8.98
N ALA A 136 19.28 11.76 7.75
CA ALA A 136 18.41 12.88 7.45
C ALA A 136 17.06 12.76 8.17
N TYR A 137 16.48 11.56 8.22
CA TYR A 137 15.25 11.29 8.97
C TYR A 137 15.41 11.56 10.45
N LYS A 138 16.50 11.10 11.08
CA LYS A 138 16.78 11.29 12.52
C LYS A 138 17.06 12.75 12.86
N ARG A 139 17.58 13.55 11.93
CA ARG A 139 17.71 15.01 12.08
C ARG A 139 16.38 15.76 11.96
N GLY A 140 15.27 15.05 11.63
CA GLY A 140 13.96 15.67 11.47
C GLY A 140 13.79 16.42 10.15
N GLU A 141 14.62 16.15 9.14
CA GLU A 141 14.47 16.77 7.82
C GLU A 141 13.11 16.39 7.20
N PRO A 142 12.33 17.36 6.70
CA PRO A 142 11.00 17.07 6.20
C PRO A 142 11.06 16.35 4.84
N ARG A 143 10.17 15.38 4.63
CA ARG A 143 9.93 14.70 3.34
C ARG A 143 11.14 13.91 2.79
N VAL A 144 12.03 13.47 3.64
CA VAL A 144 13.20 12.67 3.24
C VAL A 144 12.79 11.31 2.73
N CYS A 145 11.92 10.64 3.45
CA CYS A 145 11.41 9.31 3.11
C CYS A 145 10.07 9.02 3.80
N ALA A 146 9.44 7.92 3.42
CA ALA A 146 8.26 7.39 4.09
C ALA A 146 8.63 6.12 4.88
N MET A 147 8.67 6.21 6.20
CA MET A 147 8.85 5.02 7.04
C MET A 147 7.59 4.14 6.99
N VAL A 148 7.80 2.86 6.81
CA VAL A 148 6.74 1.85 6.78
C VAL A 148 6.44 1.43 8.21
N LYS A 149 5.17 1.53 8.63
CA LYS A 149 4.74 0.87 9.85
C LYS A 149 4.69 -0.63 9.61
N ALA A 150 5.55 -1.38 10.28
CA ALA A 150 5.49 -2.84 10.25
C ALA A 150 4.12 -3.32 10.78
N PRO A 151 3.44 -4.22 10.08
CA PRO A 151 2.23 -4.86 10.59
C PRO A 151 2.57 -5.79 11.75
N THR A 152 1.60 -6.09 12.62
CA THR A 152 1.76 -7.19 13.58
C THR A 152 1.83 -8.53 12.84
N PRO A 153 2.35 -9.62 13.47
CA PRO A 153 2.34 -10.94 12.87
C PRO A 153 0.94 -11.38 12.40
N GLU A 154 -0.10 -11.08 13.20
CA GLU A 154 -1.49 -11.43 12.91
C GLU A 154 -2.04 -10.58 11.74
N GLU A 155 -1.65 -9.30 11.66
CA GLU A 155 -2.01 -8.44 10.53
C GLU A 155 -1.30 -8.87 9.24
N GLU A 156 -0.06 -9.35 9.34
CA GLU A 156 0.69 -9.88 8.22
C GLU A 156 0.11 -11.20 7.73
N ASP A 157 -0.22 -12.10 8.62
CA ASP A 157 -0.82 -13.40 8.31
C ASP A 157 -2.20 -13.24 7.65
N ARG A 158 -3.05 -12.41 8.20
CA ARG A 158 -4.37 -12.08 7.64
C ARG A 158 -4.34 -11.63 6.17
N ARG A 159 -3.24 -11.03 5.71
CA ARG A 159 -3.05 -10.64 4.29
C ARG A 159 -2.87 -11.85 3.38
N ARG A 160 -2.42 -13.00 3.92
CA ARG A 160 -2.13 -14.20 3.12
C ARG A 160 -3.36 -14.71 2.40
N LEU A 161 -4.50 -14.77 3.08
CA LEU A 161 -5.76 -15.23 2.48
C LEU A 161 -6.15 -14.47 1.21
N CYS A 162 -6.09 -13.13 1.24
CA CYS A 162 -6.40 -12.32 0.05
C CYS A 162 -5.35 -12.48 -1.05
N ARG A 163 -4.10 -12.68 -0.67
CA ARG A 163 -2.98 -12.84 -1.62
C ARG A 163 -3.03 -14.20 -2.28
N GLU A 164 -3.24 -15.25 -1.51
CA GLU A 164 -3.41 -16.62 -1.99
C GLU A 164 -4.62 -16.73 -2.92
N ARG A 165 -5.80 -16.26 -2.48
CA ARG A 165 -6.99 -16.25 -3.32
C ARG A 165 -6.73 -15.59 -4.69
N LYS A 166 -6.00 -14.47 -4.71
CA LYS A 166 -5.65 -13.80 -5.98
C LYS A 166 -4.81 -14.68 -6.89
N ILE A 167 -3.86 -15.44 -6.34
CA ILE A 167 -3.02 -16.39 -7.09
C ILE A 167 -3.89 -17.50 -7.64
N LEU A 168 -4.69 -18.15 -6.81
CA LEU A 168 -5.60 -19.24 -7.21
C LEU A 168 -6.58 -18.80 -8.32
N ILE A 169 -7.12 -17.59 -8.23
CA ILE A 169 -7.97 -17.02 -9.28
C ILE A 169 -7.20 -16.84 -10.60
N ALA A 170 -5.96 -16.38 -10.54
CA ALA A 170 -5.14 -16.21 -11.75
C ALA A 170 -4.80 -17.56 -12.39
N GLU A 171 -4.51 -18.59 -11.59
CA GLU A 171 -4.27 -19.95 -12.06
C GLU A 171 -5.54 -20.56 -12.67
N ARG A 172 -6.69 -20.37 -12.02
CA ARG A 172 -7.99 -20.76 -12.60
C ARG A 172 -8.20 -20.19 -14.00
N VAL A 173 -7.92 -18.89 -14.18
CA VAL A 173 -8.05 -18.22 -15.48
C VAL A 173 -7.07 -18.82 -16.49
N LYS A 174 -5.84 -19.15 -16.12
CA LYS A 174 -4.85 -19.80 -16.98
C LYS A 174 -5.35 -21.17 -17.47
N HIS A 175 -5.86 -22.01 -16.57
CA HIS A 175 -6.38 -23.33 -16.93
C HIS A 175 -7.62 -23.24 -17.84
N VAL A 176 -8.56 -22.34 -17.51
CA VAL A 176 -9.75 -22.08 -18.35
C VAL A 176 -9.33 -21.65 -19.77
N ASN A 177 -8.39 -20.74 -19.90
CA ASN A 177 -7.93 -20.26 -21.20
C ASN A 177 -7.17 -21.33 -21.96
N ARG A 178 -6.35 -22.16 -21.29
CA ARG A 178 -5.64 -23.29 -21.90
C ARG A 178 -6.61 -24.32 -22.48
N ILE A 179 -7.63 -24.72 -21.70
CA ILE A 179 -8.68 -25.64 -22.20
C ILE A 179 -9.37 -25.07 -23.42
N LYS A 180 -9.79 -23.80 -23.36
CA LYS A 180 -10.43 -23.13 -24.49
C LYS A 180 -9.51 -23.05 -25.71
N GLY A 181 -8.22 -22.75 -25.52
CA GLY A 181 -7.25 -22.69 -26.61
C GLY A 181 -7.05 -24.07 -27.29
N LEU A 182 -6.91 -25.13 -26.48
CA LEU A 182 -6.81 -26.51 -27.01
C LEU A 182 -8.01 -26.93 -27.81
N LEU A 183 -9.23 -26.56 -27.39
CA LEU A 183 -10.47 -26.87 -28.11
C LEU A 183 -10.67 -25.98 -29.34
N PHE A 184 -10.24 -24.72 -29.28
CA PHE A 184 -10.31 -23.78 -30.38
C PHE A 184 -9.53 -24.28 -31.60
N CYS A 185 -8.36 -24.87 -31.41
CA CYS A 185 -7.57 -25.49 -32.49
C CYS A 185 -8.25 -26.68 -33.14
N GLN A 186 -9.34 -27.20 -32.57
CA GLN A 186 -10.19 -28.29 -33.12
C GLN A 186 -11.53 -27.78 -33.63
N GLY A 187 -11.70 -26.48 -33.82
CA GLY A 187 -12.94 -25.87 -34.27
C GLY A 187 -14.05 -25.79 -33.20
N VAL A 188 -13.72 -26.01 -31.91
CA VAL A 188 -14.72 -25.99 -30.83
C VAL A 188 -14.61 -24.68 -30.04
N SER A 189 -15.62 -23.81 -30.12
CA SER A 189 -15.62 -22.46 -29.50
C SER A 189 -16.56 -22.32 -28.30
N GLY A 190 -17.57 -23.14 -28.14
CA GLY A 190 -18.65 -22.94 -27.16
C GLY A 190 -18.45 -23.60 -25.80
N TYR A 191 -17.33 -24.28 -25.55
CA TYR A 191 -17.09 -25.00 -24.31
C TYR A 191 -16.85 -24.09 -23.11
N LYS A 192 -17.51 -24.40 -21.98
CA LYS A 192 -17.44 -23.62 -20.73
C LYS A 192 -16.85 -24.49 -19.60
N PRO A 193 -15.54 -24.43 -19.32
CA PRO A 193 -14.86 -25.29 -18.35
C PRO A 193 -15.36 -25.14 -16.89
N LEU A 194 -16.05 -24.06 -16.56
CA LEU A 194 -16.55 -23.79 -15.20
C LEU A 194 -17.96 -24.34 -14.94
N ARG A 195 -18.63 -24.93 -15.93
CA ARG A 195 -19.93 -25.57 -15.73
C ARG A 195 -19.82 -26.84 -14.87
N ARG A 196 -20.91 -27.19 -14.18
CA ARG A 196 -20.95 -28.40 -13.35
C ARG A 196 -20.84 -29.68 -14.20
N ASP A 197 -21.47 -29.68 -15.36
CA ASP A 197 -21.53 -30.79 -16.35
C ASP A 197 -20.32 -30.82 -17.31
N ARG A 198 -19.22 -30.12 -16.98
CA ARG A 198 -18.04 -29.95 -17.85
C ARG A 198 -17.42 -31.26 -18.35
N ARG A 199 -17.36 -32.30 -17.52
CA ARG A 199 -16.79 -33.60 -17.89
C ARG A 199 -17.67 -34.34 -18.86
N GLN A 200 -18.98 -34.45 -18.58
CA GLN A 200 -19.93 -35.06 -19.48
C GLN A 200 -19.93 -34.37 -20.85
N ARG A 201 -19.97 -33.04 -20.85
CA ARG A 201 -19.89 -32.26 -22.11
C ARG A 201 -18.59 -32.46 -22.88
N LEU A 202 -17.45 -32.71 -22.19
CA LEU A 202 -16.19 -33.03 -22.85
C LEU A 202 -16.28 -34.38 -23.58
N ASP A 203 -17.01 -35.36 -23.04
CA ASP A 203 -17.19 -36.66 -23.64
C ASP A 203 -18.05 -36.63 -24.91
N GLU A 204 -19.00 -35.71 -24.98
CA GLU A 204 -19.92 -35.50 -26.08
C GLU A 204 -19.35 -34.60 -27.19
N LEU A 205 -18.24 -33.91 -26.95
CA LEU A 205 -17.66 -32.95 -27.89
C LEU A 205 -17.14 -33.62 -29.15
N ARG A 206 -17.43 -32.96 -30.27
CA ARG A 206 -16.85 -33.27 -31.58
C ARG A 206 -16.03 -32.09 -32.09
N THR A 207 -15.05 -32.41 -32.92
CA THR A 207 -14.24 -31.40 -33.63
C THR A 207 -15.11 -30.66 -34.67
N GLY A 208 -14.64 -29.54 -35.18
CA GLY A 208 -15.34 -28.74 -36.18
C GLY A 208 -15.61 -29.49 -37.50
N ASP A 209 -14.86 -30.57 -37.79
CA ASP A 209 -15.06 -31.49 -38.91
C ASP A 209 -15.88 -32.73 -38.54
N GLY A 210 -16.52 -32.74 -37.35
CA GLY A 210 -17.50 -33.78 -36.92
C GLY A 210 -16.90 -35.01 -36.26
N ARG A 211 -15.56 -35.17 -36.19
CA ARG A 211 -14.88 -36.30 -35.55
C ARG A 211 -14.96 -36.22 -34.03
N LEU A 212 -14.77 -37.34 -33.37
CA LEU A 212 -14.52 -37.36 -31.92
C LEU A 212 -13.20 -36.62 -31.57
N LEU A 213 -13.12 -36.02 -30.39
CA LEU A 213 -11.88 -35.44 -29.93
C LEU A 213 -10.74 -36.46 -29.90
N PRO A 214 -9.54 -36.11 -30.42
CA PRO A 214 -8.38 -37.01 -30.39
C PRO A 214 -8.08 -37.47 -28.95
N LYS A 215 -7.76 -38.78 -28.81
CA LYS A 215 -7.54 -39.44 -27.51
C LYS A 215 -6.60 -38.67 -26.59
N HIS A 216 -5.44 -38.26 -27.10
CA HIS A 216 -4.42 -37.58 -26.30
C HIS A 216 -4.86 -36.15 -25.93
N LEU A 217 -5.54 -35.44 -26.81
CA LEU A 217 -6.10 -34.13 -26.54
C LEU A 217 -7.19 -34.22 -25.44
N LYS A 218 -8.13 -35.17 -25.58
CA LYS A 218 -9.16 -35.41 -24.56
C LYS A 218 -8.56 -35.71 -23.20
N ALA A 219 -7.51 -36.58 -23.15
CA ALA A 219 -6.77 -36.89 -21.93
C ALA A 219 -6.03 -35.66 -21.35
N GLN A 220 -5.44 -34.80 -22.19
CA GLN A 220 -4.81 -33.56 -21.76
C GLN A 220 -5.83 -32.60 -21.14
N ILE A 221 -6.97 -32.38 -21.78
CA ILE A 221 -8.05 -31.54 -21.26
C ILE A 221 -8.60 -32.12 -19.97
N GLY A 222 -8.74 -33.45 -19.86
CA GLY A 222 -9.14 -34.12 -18.62
C GLY A 222 -8.23 -33.80 -17.44
N ARG A 223 -6.89 -33.80 -17.65
CA ARG A 223 -5.90 -33.37 -16.64
C ARG A 223 -5.99 -31.89 -16.29
N GLU A 224 -6.27 -31.02 -17.28
CA GLU A 224 -6.47 -29.59 -17.02
C GLU A 224 -7.77 -29.34 -16.22
N LEU A 225 -8.84 -30.12 -16.49
CA LEU A 225 -10.07 -30.08 -15.69
C LEU A 225 -9.85 -30.55 -14.25
N ALA A 226 -9.07 -31.61 -14.03
CA ALA A 226 -8.74 -32.07 -12.67
C ALA A 226 -7.99 -30.98 -11.86
N ARG A 227 -7.02 -30.29 -12.49
CA ARG A 227 -6.36 -29.13 -11.83
C ARG A 227 -7.33 -28.01 -11.54
N LEU A 228 -8.24 -27.72 -12.49
CA LEU A 228 -9.25 -26.67 -12.33
C LEU A 228 -10.22 -26.99 -11.19
N GLU A 229 -10.60 -28.26 -11.01
CA GLU A 229 -11.47 -28.71 -9.93
C GLU A 229 -10.82 -28.53 -8.56
N LEU A 230 -9.56 -28.95 -8.43
CA LEU A 230 -8.77 -28.72 -7.20
C LEU A 230 -8.65 -27.22 -6.88
N LEU A 231 -8.36 -26.37 -7.89
CA LEU A 231 -8.30 -24.92 -7.68
C LEU A 231 -9.64 -24.33 -7.22
N LEU A 232 -10.77 -24.85 -7.73
CA LEU A 232 -12.08 -24.38 -7.29
C LEU A 232 -12.39 -24.77 -5.83
N GLU A 233 -11.94 -25.93 -5.39
CA GLU A 233 -12.03 -26.39 -3.99
C GLU A 233 -11.16 -25.51 -3.09
N GLN A 234 -9.90 -25.26 -3.45
CA GLN A 234 -8.98 -24.41 -2.71
C GLN A 234 -9.49 -22.97 -2.60
N ILE A 235 -10.05 -22.40 -3.69
CA ILE A 235 -10.66 -21.08 -3.65
C ILE A 235 -11.80 -21.02 -2.64
N LYS A 236 -12.67 -22.04 -2.60
CA LYS A 236 -13.76 -22.13 -1.62
C LYS A 236 -13.25 -22.22 -0.19
N ALA A 237 -12.20 -23.02 0.04
CA ALA A 237 -11.60 -23.16 1.37
C ALA A 237 -11.04 -21.82 1.88
N VAL A 238 -10.25 -21.11 1.07
CA VAL A 238 -9.71 -19.78 1.41
C VAL A 238 -10.81 -18.74 1.62
N GLU A 239 -11.89 -18.80 0.81
CA GLU A 239 -13.05 -17.91 0.98
C GLU A 239 -13.80 -18.20 2.29
N ALA A 240 -13.97 -19.48 2.66
CA ALA A 240 -14.61 -19.87 3.92
C ALA A 240 -13.78 -19.44 5.14
N GLU A 241 -12.46 -19.59 5.08
CA GLU A 241 -11.56 -19.14 6.14
C GLU A 241 -11.60 -17.62 6.32
N ARG A 242 -11.57 -16.85 5.22
CA ARG A 242 -11.79 -15.40 5.24
C ARG A 242 -13.11 -15.02 5.90
N ASP A 243 -14.20 -15.72 5.54
CA ASP A 243 -15.54 -15.39 6.05
C ASP A 243 -15.68 -15.76 7.53
N ALA A 244 -14.97 -16.81 8.00
CA ALA A 244 -14.86 -17.15 9.41
C ALA A 244 -14.12 -16.06 10.21
N LEU A 245 -13.02 -15.51 9.67
CA LEU A 245 -12.34 -14.36 10.29
C LEU A 245 -13.25 -13.13 10.38
N PHE A 246 -14.11 -12.91 9.40
CA PHE A 246 -15.09 -11.81 9.44
C PHE A 246 -16.12 -12.01 10.53
N ALA A 247 -16.63 -13.22 10.69
CA ALA A 247 -17.58 -13.58 11.73
C ALA A 247 -16.95 -13.38 13.12
N ALA A 248 -15.72 -13.85 13.32
CA ALA A 248 -14.97 -13.66 14.55
C ALA A 248 -14.71 -12.17 14.86
N ALA A 249 -14.27 -11.40 13.88
CA ALA A 249 -14.04 -9.97 14.05
C ALA A 249 -15.32 -9.18 14.36
N LYS A 250 -16.46 -9.63 13.87
CA LYS A 250 -17.77 -9.04 14.18
C LYS A 250 -18.22 -9.38 15.59
N ALA A 251 -18.00 -10.62 16.03
CA ALA A 251 -18.38 -11.10 17.36
C ALA A 251 -17.54 -10.46 18.48
N ALA A 252 -16.25 -10.24 18.24
CA ALA A 252 -15.31 -9.70 19.23
C ALA A 252 -15.47 -8.19 19.50
N ALA A 253 -16.25 -7.45 18.72
CA ALA A 253 -16.35 -5.99 18.82
C ALA A 253 -17.71 -5.57 19.38
N PRO A 254 -17.78 -4.82 20.52
CA PRO A 254 -19.02 -4.26 21.07
C PRO A 254 -19.65 -3.18 20.17
N ALA A 255 -18.94 -2.73 19.15
CA ALA A 255 -19.39 -1.75 18.17
C ALA A 255 -18.86 -2.10 16.77
N PRO A 256 -19.57 -1.77 15.67
CA PRO A 256 -19.14 -2.14 14.33
C PRO A 256 -17.74 -1.62 14.04
N GLY A 257 -16.79 -2.58 13.91
CA GLY A 257 -15.40 -2.30 13.54
C GLY A 257 -15.28 -1.83 12.07
N PRO A 258 -14.07 -1.43 11.62
CA PRO A 258 -13.84 -0.94 10.26
C PRO A 258 -14.32 -1.91 9.18
N LEU A 259 -14.17 -3.22 9.41
CA LEU A 259 -14.63 -4.25 8.49
C LEU A 259 -16.16 -4.24 8.31
N ALA A 260 -16.93 -4.19 9.41
CA ALA A 260 -18.39 -4.12 9.36
C ALA A 260 -18.86 -2.84 8.67
N MET A 261 -18.16 -1.72 8.90
CA MET A 261 -18.44 -0.47 8.22
C MET A 261 -18.21 -0.54 6.71
N LEU A 262 -17.16 -1.24 6.26
CA LEU A 262 -16.89 -1.46 4.84
C LEU A 262 -17.99 -2.33 4.20
N LEU A 263 -18.40 -3.42 4.84
CA LEU A 263 -19.43 -4.32 4.34
C LEU A 263 -20.82 -3.66 4.23
N ASN A 264 -21.10 -2.63 5.02
CA ASN A 264 -22.32 -1.85 4.92
C ASN A 264 -22.34 -0.87 3.73
N ILE A 265 -21.23 -0.69 3.03
CA ILE A 265 -21.19 0.19 1.86
C ILE A 265 -21.67 -0.58 0.63
N LYS A 266 -22.76 -0.13 0.00
CA LYS A 266 -23.32 -0.75 -1.20
C LYS A 266 -22.27 -0.80 -2.33
N GLY A 267 -21.95 -2.02 -2.78
CA GLY A 267 -20.93 -2.28 -3.80
C GLY A 267 -19.60 -2.78 -3.25
N ILE A 268 -19.41 -2.81 -1.93
CA ILE A 268 -18.26 -3.46 -1.29
C ILE A 268 -18.68 -4.84 -0.80
N GLY A 269 -18.28 -5.88 -1.52
CA GLY A 269 -18.45 -7.26 -1.10
C GLY A 269 -17.30 -7.75 -0.21
N PRO A 270 -17.37 -9.01 0.29
CA PRO A 270 -16.39 -9.59 1.21
C PRO A 270 -14.95 -9.49 0.71
N GLU A 271 -14.70 -9.71 -0.57
CA GLU A 271 -13.37 -9.64 -1.17
C GLU A 271 -12.76 -8.23 -1.07
N PHE A 272 -13.54 -7.20 -1.46
CA PHE A 272 -13.07 -5.82 -1.41
C PHE A 272 -12.87 -5.37 0.04
N ALA A 273 -13.79 -5.75 0.94
CA ALA A 273 -13.67 -5.46 2.36
C ALA A 273 -12.41 -6.10 2.97
N ALA A 274 -12.12 -7.35 2.61
CA ALA A 274 -10.92 -8.06 3.05
C ALA A 274 -9.63 -7.37 2.62
N ILE A 275 -9.54 -6.98 1.34
CA ILE A 275 -8.35 -6.32 0.81
C ILE A 275 -8.19 -4.92 1.44
N LEU A 276 -9.25 -4.13 1.53
CA LEU A 276 -9.21 -2.82 2.15
C LEU A 276 -8.81 -2.90 3.63
N TRP A 277 -9.34 -3.89 4.35
CA TRP A 277 -9.02 -4.12 5.75
C TRP A 277 -7.57 -4.57 5.95
N SER A 278 -7.11 -5.54 5.17
CA SER A 278 -5.79 -6.15 5.34
C SER A 278 -4.65 -5.31 4.73
N GLU A 279 -4.86 -4.66 3.60
CA GLU A 279 -3.81 -3.91 2.89
C GLU A 279 -3.84 -2.39 3.20
N GLY A 280 -4.94 -1.86 3.76
CA GLY A 280 -5.12 -0.44 4.05
C GLY A 280 -5.28 -0.13 5.53
N LEU A 281 -6.26 -0.73 6.21
CA LEU A 281 -6.70 -0.34 7.55
C LEU A 281 -5.86 -0.88 8.72
N PHE A 282 -4.75 -1.56 8.46
CA PHE A 282 -3.75 -1.89 9.48
C PHE A 282 -2.94 -0.67 9.93
N ARG A 283 -2.92 0.38 9.11
CA ARG A 283 -2.25 1.65 9.39
C ARG A 283 -3.26 2.78 9.46
N HIS A 284 -2.78 3.92 9.96
CA HIS A 284 -3.55 5.14 10.08
C HIS A 284 -3.30 6.06 8.88
N PHE A 285 -4.35 6.75 8.43
CA PHE A 285 -4.30 7.82 7.45
C PHE A 285 -5.00 9.07 7.98
N ASP A 286 -4.35 10.24 7.88
CA ASP A 286 -4.94 11.51 8.30
C ASP A 286 -5.96 12.04 7.30
N ASN A 287 -5.80 11.68 6.04
CA ASN A 287 -6.68 12.14 4.97
C ASN A 287 -6.61 11.22 3.74
N ARG A 288 -7.58 11.36 2.84
CA ARG A 288 -7.68 10.60 1.58
C ARG A 288 -6.46 10.77 0.65
N ARG A 289 -5.70 11.88 0.74
CA ARG A 289 -4.49 12.09 -0.06
C ARG A 289 -3.40 11.11 0.36
N GLN A 290 -3.27 10.84 1.66
CA GLN A 290 -2.36 9.81 2.16
C GLN A 290 -2.79 8.41 1.70
N VAL A 291 -4.09 8.09 1.69
CA VAL A 291 -4.61 6.83 1.13
C VAL A 291 -4.26 6.73 -0.36
N ALA A 292 -4.49 7.79 -1.13
CA ALA A 292 -4.17 7.82 -2.55
C ALA A 292 -2.66 7.69 -2.82
N SER A 293 -1.83 8.36 -2.02
CA SER A 293 -0.37 8.24 -2.10
C SER A 293 0.09 6.82 -1.78
N TYR A 294 -0.40 6.24 -0.68
CA TYR A 294 -0.08 4.87 -0.29
C TYR A 294 -0.53 3.83 -1.33
N ALA A 295 -1.64 4.07 -2.01
CA ALA A 295 -2.09 3.24 -3.14
C ALA A 295 -1.35 3.53 -4.46
N GLY A 296 -0.47 4.54 -4.51
CA GLY A 296 0.19 4.96 -5.74
C GLY A 296 -0.76 5.59 -6.77
N LEU A 297 -1.81 6.25 -6.29
CA LEU A 297 -2.80 7.00 -7.08
C LEU A 297 -2.55 8.51 -7.05
N ALA A 298 -1.48 8.98 -6.39
CA ALA A 298 -1.13 10.39 -6.37
C ALA A 298 -0.79 10.87 -7.79
N PRO A 299 -1.29 12.04 -8.22
CA PRO A 299 -0.94 12.62 -9.52
C PRO A 299 0.54 12.99 -9.55
N THR A 300 1.16 12.86 -10.72
CA THR A 300 2.56 13.20 -10.97
C THR A 300 2.66 14.32 -12.02
N PRO A 301 2.36 15.57 -11.66
CA PRO A 301 2.50 16.68 -12.59
C PRO A 301 3.98 16.91 -12.91
N TRP A 302 4.26 17.20 -14.16
CA TRP A 302 5.56 17.69 -14.61
C TRP A 302 5.41 19.17 -14.94
N GLN A 303 5.95 20.01 -14.08
CA GLN A 303 5.92 21.47 -14.25
C GLN A 303 7.36 22.00 -14.27
N SER A 304 7.75 22.60 -15.37
CA SER A 304 9.07 23.22 -15.55
C SER A 304 8.95 24.39 -16.52
N GLY A 305 9.10 25.60 -16.02
CA GLY A 305 8.89 26.81 -16.82
C GLY A 305 7.49 26.86 -17.44
N SER A 306 7.41 26.99 -18.76
CA SER A 306 6.15 27.01 -19.53
C SER A 306 5.54 25.60 -19.74
N VAL A 307 6.25 24.53 -19.41
CA VAL A 307 5.77 23.16 -19.60
C VAL A 307 4.95 22.71 -18.40
N ASP A 308 3.64 22.49 -18.59
CA ASP A 308 2.73 21.87 -17.62
C ASP A 308 2.14 20.59 -18.24
N ARG A 309 2.67 19.43 -17.84
CA ARG A 309 2.26 18.13 -18.36
C ARG A 309 1.88 17.18 -17.22
N GLU A 310 0.68 16.62 -17.28
CA GLU A 310 0.25 15.52 -16.43
C GLU A 310 0.88 14.19 -16.90
N GLN A 311 1.62 13.52 -16.03
CA GLN A 311 2.23 12.20 -16.32
C GLN A 311 1.38 11.02 -15.83
N GLY A 312 0.20 11.30 -15.27
CA GLY A 312 -0.73 10.30 -14.71
C GLY A 312 -0.53 10.11 -13.20
N VAL A 313 -0.50 8.86 -12.74
CA VAL A 313 -0.36 8.54 -11.31
C VAL A 313 1.01 7.93 -11.01
N SER A 314 1.50 8.12 -9.80
CA SER A 314 2.86 7.75 -9.37
C SER A 314 3.17 6.27 -9.52
N LYS A 315 2.16 5.40 -9.36
CA LYS A 315 2.28 3.93 -9.29
C LYS A 315 3.22 3.41 -8.18
N ALA A 316 3.88 4.29 -7.45
CA ALA A 316 4.59 3.96 -6.23
C ALA A 316 3.59 3.62 -5.11
N GLY A 317 3.94 2.69 -4.22
CA GLY A 317 3.08 2.25 -3.12
C GLY A 317 2.37 0.92 -3.39
N ASN A 318 1.29 0.63 -2.64
CA ASN A 318 0.64 -0.68 -2.64
C ASN A 318 -0.17 -0.97 -3.92
N PRO A 319 0.30 -1.86 -4.83
CA PRO A 319 -0.37 -2.13 -6.09
C PRO A 319 -1.67 -2.92 -5.94
N ARG A 320 -1.85 -3.66 -4.84
CA ARG A 320 -3.09 -4.39 -4.56
C ARG A 320 -4.19 -3.42 -4.19
N LEU A 321 -3.90 -2.52 -3.26
CA LEU A 321 -4.84 -1.47 -2.86
C LEU A 321 -5.21 -0.58 -4.04
N ARG A 322 -4.25 -0.18 -4.87
CA ARG A 322 -4.49 0.59 -6.10
C ARG A 322 -5.48 -0.09 -7.03
N THR A 323 -5.21 -1.37 -7.35
CA THR A 323 -6.08 -2.15 -8.24
C THR A 323 -7.48 -2.27 -7.66
N THR A 324 -7.59 -2.54 -6.36
CA THR A 324 -8.87 -2.68 -5.66
C THR A 324 -9.66 -1.38 -5.66
N LEU A 325 -9.03 -0.23 -5.39
CA LEU A 325 -9.70 1.06 -5.44
C LEU A 325 -10.17 1.44 -6.85
N ILE A 326 -9.41 1.11 -7.90
CA ILE A 326 -9.85 1.32 -9.28
C ILE A 326 -11.04 0.43 -9.63
N GLN A 327 -11.01 -0.84 -9.25
CA GLN A 327 -12.14 -1.76 -9.44
C GLN A 327 -13.36 -1.32 -8.63
N LEU A 328 -13.16 -0.87 -7.41
CA LEU A 328 -14.23 -0.32 -6.57
C LEU A 328 -14.89 0.90 -7.21
N ALA A 329 -14.12 1.79 -7.84
CA ALA A 329 -14.66 2.93 -8.56
C ALA A 329 -15.59 2.50 -9.72
N TRP A 330 -15.25 1.43 -10.45
CA TRP A 330 -16.14 0.86 -11.47
C TRP A 330 -17.41 0.23 -10.88
N LEU A 331 -17.27 -0.52 -9.78
CA LEU A 331 -18.42 -1.11 -9.07
C LEU A 331 -19.30 -0.03 -8.47
N TRP A 332 -18.71 1.08 -8.01
CA TRP A 332 -19.45 2.24 -7.52
C TRP A 332 -20.40 2.81 -8.57
N LEU A 333 -19.91 3.01 -9.79
CA LEU A 333 -20.74 3.48 -10.90
C LEU A 333 -21.90 2.53 -11.23
N ARG A 334 -21.67 1.22 -11.06
CA ARG A 334 -22.68 0.18 -11.32
C ARG A 334 -23.72 0.11 -10.20
N ASN A 335 -23.28 0.10 -8.96
CA ASN A 335 -24.14 -0.15 -7.79
C ASN A 335 -24.77 1.12 -7.23
N GLN A 336 -24.17 2.30 -7.50
CA GLN A 336 -24.61 3.60 -7.01
C GLN A 336 -24.68 4.64 -8.15
N PRO A 337 -25.48 4.41 -9.22
CA PRO A 337 -25.48 5.22 -10.45
C PRO A 337 -26.00 6.65 -10.23
N GLN A 338 -26.75 6.90 -9.15
CA GLN A 338 -27.31 8.19 -8.77
C GLN A 338 -26.48 8.95 -7.72
N SER A 339 -25.35 8.36 -7.28
CA SER A 339 -24.47 9.08 -6.35
C SER A 339 -23.82 10.28 -7.03
N ALA A 340 -23.52 11.32 -6.26
CA ALA A 340 -22.87 12.52 -6.79
C ALA A 340 -21.53 12.22 -7.47
N LEU A 341 -20.79 11.18 -7.00
CA LEU A 341 -19.55 10.72 -7.65
C LEU A 341 -19.83 10.09 -9.02
N ALA A 342 -20.90 9.29 -9.15
CA ALA A 342 -21.30 8.70 -10.42
C ALA A 342 -21.81 9.74 -11.42
N LEU A 343 -22.59 10.71 -10.96
CA LEU A 343 -23.08 11.84 -11.77
C LEU A 343 -21.91 12.71 -12.25
N TRP A 344 -20.98 13.05 -11.36
CA TRP A 344 -19.75 13.75 -11.71
C TRP A 344 -18.93 13.01 -12.77
N PHE A 345 -18.78 11.68 -12.63
CA PHE A 345 -18.07 10.86 -13.61
C PHE A 345 -18.75 10.93 -14.98
N LYS A 346 -20.08 10.72 -15.03
CA LYS A 346 -20.86 10.77 -16.27
C LYS A 346 -20.74 12.12 -16.98
N ASP A 347 -20.93 13.23 -16.24
CA ASP A 347 -20.79 14.59 -16.76
C ASP A 347 -19.39 14.83 -17.35
N ARG A 348 -18.34 14.44 -16.62
CA ARG A 348 -16.98 14.66 -17.08
C ARG A 348 -16.61 13.82 -18.31
N VAL A 349 -17.10 12.60 -18.39
CA VAL A 349 -16.85 11.72 -19.53
C VAL A 349 -17.64 12.18 -20.76
N SER A 350 -18.90 12.60 -20.61
CA SER A 350 -19.72 13.11 -21.71
C SER A 350 -19.14 14.37 -22.34
N ARG A 351 -18.69 15.34 -21.54
CA ARG A 351 -18.06 16.58 -22.03
C ARG A 351 -16.77 16.38 -22.84
N ASN A 352 -16.13 15.20 -22.71
CA ASN A 352 -14.86 14.89 -23.41
C ASN A 352 -15.05 13.76 -24.44
N GLY A 353 -16.27 13.53 -24.92
CA GLY A 353 -16.54 12.51 -25.95
C GLY A 353 -16.04 11.11 -25.59
N GLY A 354 -16.01 10.74 -24.30
CA GLY A 354 -15.60 9.43 -23.82
C GLY A 354 -14.09 9.19 -23.73
N ARG A 355 -13.25 10.06 -24.31
CA ARG A 355 -11.78 9.88 -24.39
C ARG A 355 -11.10 9.79 -23.02
N LEU A 356 -11.62 10.51 -22.02
CA LEU A 356 -11.05 10.57 -20.66
C LEU A 356 -11.62 9.52 -19.69
N LYS A 357 -12.40 8.53 -20.17
CA LYS A 357 -13.07 7.54 -19.32
C LYS A 357 -12.10 6.82 -18.36
N LYS A 358 -10.95 6.36 -18.87
CA LYS A 358 -9.94 5.66 -18.06
C LYS A 358 -9.25 6.59 -17.05
N THR A 359 -8.97 7.83 -17.41
CA THR A 359 -8.35 8.81 -16.51
C THR A 359 -9.33 9.27 -15.45
N THR A 360 -10.59 9.49 -15.81
CA THR A 360 -11.64 9.93 -14.90
C THR A 360 -11.98 8.86 -13.85
N ILE A 361 -11.91 7.55 -14.21
CA ILE A 361 -12.13 6.48 -13.22
C ILE A 361 -11.01 6.43 -12.17
N VAL A 362 -9.76 6.72 -12.54
CA VAL A 362 -8.65 6.79 -11.59
C VAL A 362 -8.85 7.94 -10.59
N ALA A 363 -9.34 9.10 -11.05
CA ALA A 363 -9.73 10.19 -10.17
C ALA A 363 -10.93 9.79 -9.25
N GLY A 364 -11.87 9.00 -9.77
CA GLY A 364 -12.93 8.36 -8.98
C GLY A 364 -12.37 7.40 -7.91
N ALA A 365 -11.33 6.63 -8.21
CA ALA A 365 -10.66 5.76 -7.27
C ALA A 365 -9.97 6.53 -6.12
N GLN A 366 -9.41 7.71 -6.39
CA GLN A 366 -8.89 8.60 -5.35
C GLN A 366 -10.00 9.08 -4.40
N ALA A 367 -11.20 9.38 -4.94
CA ALA A 367 -12.36 9.75 -4.13
C ALA A 367 -12.92 8.55 -3.35
N ALA A 368 -12.93 7.35 -3.94
CA ALA A 368 -13.33 6.11 -3.27
C ALA A 368 -12.38 5.73 -2.09
N GLY A 369 -11.12 6.18 -2.13
CA GLY A 369 -10.21 6.10 -0.99
C GLY A 369 -10.72 6.81 0.26
N GLY A 370 -11.65 7.76 0.12
CA GLY A 370 -12.36 8.38 1.23
C GLY A 370 -13.19 7.40 2.07
N ALA A 371 -13.61 6.26 1.52
CA ALA A 371 -14.27 5.20 2.31
C ALA A 371 -13.32 4.62 3.37
N VAL A 372 -12.06 4.41 3.00
CA VAL A 372 -11.02 3.93 3.92
C VAL A 372 -10.73 4.99 5.00
N GLU A 373 -10.64 6.26 4.60
CA GLU A 373 -10.47 7.39 5.52
C GLU A 373 -11.59 7.47 6.54
N ILE A 374 -12.87 7.38 6.09
CA ILE A 374 -14.02 7.44 7.00
C ILE A 374 -13.99 6.31 8.02
N CYS A 375 -13.67 5.09 7.58
CA CYS A 375 -13.55 3.95 8.49
C CYS A 375 -12.44 4.14 9.52
N ASP A 376 -11.32 4.78 9.14
CA ASP A 376 -10.21 5.07 10.03
C ASP A 376 -10.52 6.26 10.98
N CYS A 377 -11.10 7.35 10.49
CA CYS A 377 -11.51 8.50 11.30
C CYS A 377 -12.55 8.14 12.37
N ARG A 378 -13.57 7.33 12.04
CA ARG A 378 -14.56 6.87 13.01
C ARG A 378 -13.95 5.98 14.09
N ARG A 379 -12.93 5.19 13.77
CA ARG A 379 -12.15 4.42 14.74
C ARG A 379 -11.45 5.32 15.76
N ARG A 380 -10.91 6.48 15.34
CA ARG A 380 -10.25 7.47 16.21
C ARG A 380 -11.22 8.19 17.12
N HIS A 381 -12.33 8.64 16.58
CA HIS A 381 -13.34 9.36 17.38
C HIS A 381 -13.83 8.50 18.54
N ARG A 382 -14.07 7.21 18.30
CA ARG A 382 -14.43 6.24 19.34
C ARG A 382 -13.32 6.00 20.37
N ARG A 383 -12.04 5.94 19.95
CA ARG A 383 -10.91 5.80 20.90
C ARG A 383 -10.81 7.02 21.81
N ARG A 384 -10.87 8.23 21.25
CA ARG A 384 -10.86 9.47 22.05
C ARG A 384 -12.03 9.51 23.04
N HIS A 385 -13.22 9.14 22.62
CA HIS A 385 -14.40 9.11 23.50
C HIS A 385 -14.28 8.05 24.61
N CYS A 386 -13.68 6.90 24.35
CA CYS A 386 -13.34 5.92 25.39
C CYS A 386 -12.25 6.43 26.34
N GLU A 387 -11.20 7.08 25.81
CA GLU A 387 -10.12 7.65 26.64
C GLU A 387 -10.62 8.83 27.48
N GLU A 388 -11.52 9.65 26.96
CA GLU A 388 -12.17 10.73 27.69
C GLU A 388 -13.11 10.20 28.79
N ARG A 389 -13.90 9.14 28.52
CA ARG A 389 -14.68 8.45 29.54
C ARG A 389 -13.82 7.85 30.64
N LEU A 390 -12.75 7.14 30.31
CA LEU A 390 -11.81 6.55 31.27
C LEU A 390 -11.09 7.62 32.11
N LYS A 391 -10.84 8.80 31.56
CA LYS A 391 -10.31 9.95 32.29
C LYS A 391 -11.36 10.65 33.14
N GLY A 392 -12.62 10.67 32.69
CA GLY A 392 -13.78 11.17 33.43
C GLY A 392 -14.08 10.32 34.67
N ASP A 393 -14.11 9.01 34.53
CA ASP A 393 -14.36 8.06 35.63
C ASP A 393 -13.27 8.08 36.70
N ARG A 394 -12.04 8.53 36.39
CA ARG A 394 -10.98 8.74 37.40
C ARG A 394 -11.11 10.04 38.20
N LYS A 395 -11.97 10.98 37.76
CA LYS A 395 -12.22 12.26 38.44
C LYS A 395 -13.54 12.31 39.20
N SER A 396 -14.43 11.33 39.04
CA SER A 396 -15.72 11.28 39.69
C SER A 396 -15.85 10.16 40.74
N ASN A 397 -14.96 10.15 41.74
CA ASN A 397 -15.29 9.52 43.03
C ASN A 397 -15.86 10.60 43.95
N LEU A 398 -17.10 11.01 43.67
CA LEU A 398 -18.00 11.77 44.61
C LEU A 398 -19.42 11.30 44.35
N PRO A 399 -20.19 10.97 45.40
CA PRO A 399 -21.50 10.37 45.25
C PRO A 399 -22.59 11.45 45.09
N GLY A 400 -23.52 11.16 44.19
CA GLY A 400 -24.85 11.83 44.17
C GLY A 400 -25.17 12.53 42.87
N LEU A 401 -26.23 12.04 42.26
CA LEU A 401 -27.28 12.71 41.46
C LEU A 401 -27.50 12.17 40.04
N ASP A 402 -28.65 11.57 39.98
CA ASP A 402 -29.69 11.59 38.93
C ASP A 402 -29.45 10.83 37.61
N GLN A 403 -30.12 9.70 37.55
CA GLN A 403 -30.43 8.92 36.35
C GLN A 403 -31.66 9.51 35.67
N SER A 404 -31.51 10.42 34.72
CA SER A 404 -32.53 10.61 33.67
C SER A 404 -32.06 11.58 32.57
N ARG A 405 -31.26 11.11 31.63
CA ARG A 405 -31.25 11.65 30.27
C ARG A 405 -30.76 10.55 29.30
N ARG A 406 -31.68 9.81 28.72
CA ARG A 406 -31.45 9.03 27.50
C ARG A 406 -31.15 9.99 26.37
N ILE A 407 -29.90 10.12 25.99
CA ILE A 407 -29.51 10.79 24.75
C ILE A 407 -29.82 9.80 23.61
N ARG A 408 -30.87 10.13 22.82
CA ARG A 408 -31.06 9.50 21.50
C ARG A 408 -29.80 9.78 20.64
N VAL A 409 -29.10 8.76 20.32
CA VAL A 409 -28.03 8.84 19.30
C VAL A 409 -28.74 8.72 17.95
N ASP A 410 -28.97 9.84 17.28
CA ASP A 410 -29.42 9.86 15.91
C ASP A 410 -28.35 9.17 15.05
N GLU A 411 -28.75 8.12 14.34
CA GLU A 411 -27.91 7.48 13.35
C GLU A 411 -27.54 8.51 12.26
N PRO A 412 -26.26 8.84 12.06
CA PRO A 412 -25.88 9.77 11.02
C PRO A 412 -26.17 9.13 9.66
N ASN A 413 -27.10 9.72 8.94
CA ASN A 413 -27.51 9.38 7.58
C ASN A 413 -26.26 9.20 6.69
N GLN A 414 -26.05 7.97 6.17
CA GLN A 414 -24.90 7.61 5.30
C GLN A 414 -24.72 8.60 4.14
N SER A 415 -25.80 9.26 3.68
CA SER A 415 -25.77 10.26 2.63
C SER A 415 -24.98 11.52 2.98
N VAL A 416 -24.90 11.90 4.26
CA VAL A 416 -24.25 13.14 4.73
C VAL A 416 -22.72 12.98 4.72
N ALA A 417 -22.20 11.82 5.17
CA ALA A 417 -20.77 11.56 5.17
C ALA A 417 -20.18 11.53 3.74
N TRP A 418 -20.94 10.97 2.80
CA TRP A 418 -20.55 10.94 1.37
C TRP A 418 -20.65 12.31 0.71
N LYS A 419 -21.65 13.13 1.07
CA LYS A 419 -21.75 14.53 0.61
C LYS A 419 -20.53 15.35 1.00
N ALA A 420 -19.98 15.16 2.20
CA ALA A 420 -18.76 15.82 2.66
C ALA A 420 -17.50 15.39 1.85
N VAL A 421 -17.35 14.10 1.58
CA VAL A 421 -16.24 13.56 0.74
C VAL A 421 -16.30 14.13 -0.68
N ILE A 422 -17.50 14.23 -1.26
CA ILE A 422 -17.72 14.74 -2.61
C ILE A 422 -17.51 16.26 -2.66
N LYS A 423 -18.06 17.02 -1.70
CA LYS A 423 -17.92 18.47 -1.65
C LYS A 423 -16.43 18.88 -1.62
N ASN A 424 -15.63 18.22 -0.80
CA ASN A 424 -14.18 18.47 -0.73
C ASN A 424 -13.41 17.97 -1.97
N GLY A 425 -13.89 16.94 -2.70
CA GLY A 425 -13.34 16.48 -3.99
C GLY A 425 -13.59 17.45 -5.13
N LEU A 426 -14.80 18.01 -5.19
CA LEU A 426 -15.21 18.97 -6.21
C LEU A 426 -14.50 20.32 -6.08
N VAL A 427 -14.21 20.79 -4.86
CA VAL A 427 -13.48 22.03 -4.61
C VAL A 427 -12.06 21.98 -5.18
N LEU A 428 -11.36 20.84 -5.04
CA LEU A 428 -10.01 20.70 -5.60
C LEU A 428 -10.00 20.67 -7.13
N LEU A 429 -11.03 20.10 -7.76
CA LEU A 429 -11.18 20.10 -9.22
C LEU A 429 -11.61 21.48 -9.77
N SER A 430 -12.34 22.27 -9.00
CA SER A 430 -12.71 23.63 -9.37
C SER A 430 -11.51 24.61 -9.29
N LEU A 431 -10.61 24.41 -8.33
CA LEU A 431 -9.37 25.18 -8.22
C LEU A 431 -8.40 24.89 -9.38
N ALA A 432 -8.29 23.61 -9.80
CA ALA A 432 -7.53 23.25 -10.99
C ALA A 432 -8.15 23.83 -12.29
N ARG A 433 -9.46 24.04 -12.32
CA ARG A 433 -10.17 24.63 -13.45
C ARG A 433 -9.93 26.15 -13.55
N ARG A 434 -10.03 26.90 -12.45
CA ARG A 434 -9.75 28.34 -12.44
C ARG A 434 -8.33 28.68 -12.92
N ARG A 435 -7.34 27.85 -12.62
CA ARG A 435 -5.96 28.03 -13.13
C ARG A 435 -5.83 27.79 -14.64
N ARG A 436 -6.62 26.88 -15.24
CA ARG A 436 -6.61 26.65 -16.69
C ARG A 436 -7.31 27.75 -17.48
N ASP A 437 -8.40 28.27 -16.96
CA ASP A 437 -9.17 29.33 -17.60
C ASP A 437 -8.39 30.65 -17.59
N ILE A 438 -7.58 30.92 -16.56
CA ILE A 438 -6.67 32.06 -16.48
C ILE A 438 -5.50 31.93 -17.50
N GLY A 439 -4.94 30.69 -17.66
CA GLY A 439 -3.87 30.44 -18.66
C GLY A 439 -4.36 30.51 -20.11
N ALA A 440 -5.62 30.10 -20.37
CA ALA A 440 -6.21 30.18 -21.70
C ALA A 440 -6.61 31.63 -22.13
N ALA A 441 -6.92 32.48 -21.17
CA ALA A 441 -7.19 33.89 -21.40
C ALA A 441 -5.90 34.68 -21.70
N ALA A 442 -4.79 34.36 -21.03
CA ALA A 442 -3.50 34.98 -21.24
C ALA A 442 -2.87 34.68 -22.63
N SER A 443 -3.18 33.51 -23.22
CA SER A 443 -2.63 33.10 -24.51
C SER A 443 -3.41 33.65 -25.73
N ARG A 444 -4.52 34.36 -25.53
CA ARG A 444 -5.32 34.99 -26.61
C ARG A 444 -5.12 36.51 -26.74
N GLY A 445 -4.30 37.11 -25.85
CA GLY A 445 -4.04 38.54 -25.82
C GLY A 445 -2.82 39.01 -26.65
N ASP A 446 -1.98 38.11 -27.17
CA ASP A 446 -0.76 38.48 -27.89
C ASP A 446 -0.80 38.04 -29.38
N ARG A 447 -1.84 38.40 -30.10
CA ARG A 447 -1.81 38.50 -31.60
C ARG A 447 -2.80 39.55 -32.05
N MET A 448 -2.37 40.80 -32.03
CA MET A 448 -2.70 41.87 -32.97
C MET A 448 -1.46 42.72 -33.17
#